data_991e26339f97db22102895ed9f815956
#
_entry.id   991e26339f97db22102895ed9f815956
#
_cell.length_a   1.000
_cell.length_b   1.000
_cell.length_c   1.000
_cell.angle_alpha   90.00
_cell.angle_beta   90.00
_cell.angle_gamma   90.00
#
_symmetry.space_group_name_H-M   'P 1'
#
loop_
_entity.id
_entity.type
_entity.pdbx_description
1 polymer ?
#
loop_
_entity_poly.entity_id
_entity_poly.type
_entity_poly.pdbx_seq_one_letter_code
_entity_poly.pdbx_strand_id
1 'polypeptide(L)'
;MSVSLKTQLRPLCLLIAVAVAWPSGAEAADLVAPGANPVKLAGGFKFTEGPAVAANGDVYFTDIPNNRIHKWDVSEKKLSIFAEESNGANGLYFADDGSLYACQGNAKRVVAYTPDGSDTSSLAKRYDGKKFNKPNDLWIDAKGGVYFSDPNYGNKELSQDGMHATTSSRAAVTWCEWRMASRLPTV
;
A
#
# COMPACT_ATOMS: atom_id res chain seq x y z
N MET A 1 25.77 -79.17 28.26
CA MET A 1 24.78 -78.08 28.20
C MET A 1 25.54 -76.77 28.37
N SER A 2 25.77 -76.05 27.29
CA SER A 2 26.48 -74.78 27.29
C SER A 2 25.46 -73.67 27.00
N VAL A 3 25.23 -72.76 27.92
CA VAL A 3 24.33 -71.62 27.78
C VAL A 3 25.18 -70.44 27.34
N SER A 4 24.97 -69.97 26.09
CA SER A 4 25.61 -68.78 25.57
C SER A 4 24.80 -67.56 25.91
N LEU A 5 25.32 -66.66 26.76
CA LEU A 5 24.76 -65.32 27.04
C LEU A 5 25.18 -64.39 25.91
N LYS A 6 24.23 -64.00 25.05
CA LYS A 6 24.44 -62.92 24.10
C LYS A 6 24.10 -61.57 24.75
N THR A 7 25.15 -60.84 25.06
CA THR A 7 25.04 -59.44 25.58
C THR A 7 24.61 -58.54 24.40
N GLN A 8 23.40 -57.99 24.49
CA GLN A 8 22.87 -56.96 23.55
C GLN A 8 23.37 -55.59 23.99
N LEU A 9 24.34 -55.05 23.25
CA LEU A 9 24.74 -53.67 23.38
C LEU A 9 23.67 -52.78 22.72
N ARG A 10 22.93 -51.99 23.47
CA ARG A 10 22.03 -50.93 22.97
C ARG A 10 22.84 -49.69 22.65
N PRO A 11 22.73 -49.14 21.44
CA PRO A 11 23.39 -47.84 21.19
C PRO A 11 22.72 -46.76 21.99
N LEU A 12 23.52 -46.04 22.77
CA LEU A 12 23.15 -44.84 23.50
C LEU A 12 23.07 -43.69 22.47
N CYS A 13 21.86 -43.35 21.98
CA CYS A 13 21.66 -42.16 21.18
C CYS A 13 21.85 -40.90 22.04
N LEU A 14 23.02 -40.29 21.89
CA LEU A 14 23.32 -39.00 22.50
C LEU A 14 22.54 -37.93 21.72
N LEU A 15 21.39 -37.48 22.23
CA LEU A 15 20.67 -36.33 21.70
C LEU A 15 21.44 -35.05 22.06
N ILE A 16 22.21 -34.54 21.13
CA ILE A 16 22.78 -33.19 21.23
C ILE A 16 21.66 -32.20 20.97
N ALA A 17 21.07 -31.62 22.01
CA ALA A 17 20.18 -30.48 21.88
C ALA A 17 21.03 -29.26 21.55
N VAL A 18 21.06 -28.87 20.27
CA VAL A 18 21.59 -27.58 19.83
C VAL A 18 20.57 -26.52 20.21
N ALA A 19 20.80 -25.84 21.32
CA ALA A 19 20.06 -24.63 21.67
C ALA A 19 20.45 -23.55 20.66
N VAL A 20 19.62 -23.34 19.65
CA VAL A 20 19.70 -22.15 18.79
C VAL A 20 19.26 -21.00 19.66
N ALA A 21 20.21 -20.23 20.20
CA ALA A 21 19.93 -18.94 20.79
C ALA A 21 19.47 -18.01 19.67
N TRP A 22 18.15 -17.80 19.56
CA TRP A 22 17.63 -16.69 18.78
C TRP A 22 18.12 -15.39 19.43
N PRO A 23 18.68 -14.44 18.66
CA PRO A 23 18.96 -13.14 19.21
C PRO A 23 17.61 -12.50 19.60
N SER A 24 17.29 -12.58 20.88
CA SER A 24 16.17 -11.83 21.45
C SER A 24 16.58 -10.37 21.50
N GLY A 25 15.89 -9.54 20.70
CA GLY A 25 15.99 -8.08 20.80
C GLY A 25 16.67 -7.43 19.60
N ALA A 26 15.99 -7.41 18.45
CA ALA A 26 16.03 -6.18 17.70
C ALA A 26 15.20 -5.18 18.54
N GLU A 27 15.86 -4.36 19.34
CA GLU A 27 15.22 -3.15 19.86
C GLU A 27 14.67 -2.41 18.67
N ALA A 28 13.35 -2.16 18.68
CA ALA A 28 12.75 -1.30 17.68
C ALA A 28 13.52 0.02 17.78
N ALA A 29 14.30 0.36 16.74
CA ALA A 29 14.99 1.64 16.70
C ALA A 29 13.92 2.71 16.95
N ASP A 30 14.23 3.64 17.88
CA ASP A 30 13.33 4.76 18.14
C ASP A 30 13.09 5.50 16.82
N LEU A 31 11.94 5.28 16.20
CA LEU A 31 11.55 5.92 14.93
C LEU A 31 11.33 7.43 15.10
N VAL A 32 11.28 7.88 16.34
CA VAL A 32 11.09 9.29 16.70
C VAL A 32 12.35 9.76 17.44
N ALA A 33 12.94 10.85 16.98
CA ALA A 33 14.10 11.44 17.65
C ALA A 33 13.76 11.81 19.12
N PRO A 34 14.69 11.60 20.08
CA PRO A 34 14.46 11.95 21.47
C PRO A 34 13.97 13.39 21.64
N GLY A 35 12.85 13.56 22.35
CA GLY A 35 12.23 14.86 22.60
C GLY A 35 11.41 15.44 21.42
N ALA A 36 11.33 14.76 20.30
CA ALA A 36 10.46 15.17 19.20
C ALA A 36 8.99 14.92 19.55
N ASN A 37 8.16 15.91 19.30
CA ASN A 37 6.71 15.84 19.48
C ASN A 37 6.01 16.15 18.15
N PRO A 38 4.88 15.52 17.84
CA PRO A 38 4.07 15.88 16.69
C PRO A 38 3.62 17.34 16.78
N VAL A 39 3.78 18.09 15.69
CA VAL A 39 3.34 19.47 15.59
C VAL A 39 2.21 19.54 14.56
N LYS A 40 1.07 20.11 14.94
CA LYS A 40 -0.03 20.33 14.03
C LYS A 40 0.29 21.50 13.10
N LEU A 41 0.47 21.22 11.81
CA LEU A 41 0.80 22.22 10.79
C LEU A 41 -0.44 22.88 10.19
N ALA A 42 -1.54 22.13 10.03
CA ALA A 42 -2.78 22.61 9.42
C ALA A 42 -4.01 21.88 9.97
N GLY A 43 -5.20 22.33 9.60
CA GLY A 43 -6.47 21.72 9.99
C GLY A 43 -7.63 22.21 9.13
N GLY A 44 -8.87 21.83 9.53
CA GLY A 44 -10.08 22.18 8.77
C GLY A 44 -10.44 21.14 7.70
N PHE A 45 -9.79 19.97 7.73
CA PHE A 45 -10.09 18.85 6.87
C PHE A 45 -11.23 17.99 7.42
N LYS A 46 -11.92 17.26 6.54
CA LYS A 46 -12.97 16.31 6.93
C LYS A 46 -12.45 14.90 7.11
N PHE A 47 -11.68 14.40 6.13
CA PHE A 47 -11.09 13.07 6.16
C PHE A 47 -9.90 13.01 5.20
N THR A 48 -8.69 13.02 5.76
CA THR A 48 -7.44 13.05 4.98
C THR A 48 -6.89 11.65 4.79
N GLU A 49 -6.38 11.40 3.59
CA GLU A 49 -5.84 10.13 3.16
C GLU A 49 -4.68 10.31 2.17
N GLY A 50 -4.06 9.20 1.79
CA GLY A 50 -3.14 9.05 0.68
C GLY A 50 -1.99 10.06 0.64
N PRO A 51 -1.18 10.23 1.70
CA PRO A 51 -0.08 11.16 1.65
C PRO A 51 1.00 10.71 0.67
N ALA A 52 1.52 11.65 -0.13
CA ALA A 52 2.65 11.43 -1.02
C ALA A 52 3.65 12.58 -0.91
N VAL A 53 4.94 12.27 -1.04
CA VAL A 53 6.01 13.26 -0.93
C VAL A 53 6.64 13.44 -2.30
N ALA A 54 6.67 14.68 -2.78
CA ALA A 54 7.34 15.06 -4.02
C ALA A 54 8.87 15.09 -3.85
N ALA A 55 9.60 15.08 -4.96
CA ALA A 55 11.08 15.07 -4.95
C ALA A 55 11.70 16.28 -4.21
N ASN A 56 10.99 17.43 -4.15
CA ASN A 56 11.42 18.63 -3.42
C ASN A 56 11.02 18.61 -1.93
N GLY A 57 10.39 17.53 -1.46
CA GLY A 57 9.95 17.38 -0.07
C GLY A 57 8.54 17.88 0.21
N ASP A 58 7.85 18.51 -0.72
CA ASP A 58 6.46 18.93 -0.55
C ASP A 58 5.54 17.72 -0.33
N VAL A 59 4.58 17.87 0.57
CA VAL A 59 3.65 16.80 0.93
C VAL A 59 2.28 17.06 0.32
N TYR A 60 1.79 16.07 -0.41
CA TYR A 60 0.45 16.07 -0.99
C TYR A 60 -0.43 15.09 -0.24
N PHE A 61 -1.70 15.42 -0.06
CA PHE A 61 -2.67 14.52 0.58
C PHE A 61 -4.08 14.85 0.13
N THR A 62 -4.96 13.88 0.23
CA THR A 62 -6.36 14.03 -0.16
C THR A 62 -7.23 14.43 1.03
N ASP A 63 -8.28 15.19 0.78
CA ASP A 63 -9.42 15.39 1.69
C ASP A 63 -10.67 14.93 0.95
N ILE A 64 -10.98 13.64 1.08
CA ILE A 64 -11.95 12.93 0.24
C ILE A 64 -13.34 13.55 0.27
N PRO A 65 -13.96 13.86 1.44
CA PRO A 65 -15.30 14.44 1.47
C PRO A 65 -15.35 15.87 0.94
N ASN A 66 -14.24 16.60 1.00
CA ASN A 66 -14.13 17.94 0.41
C ASN A 66 -13.73 17.91 -1.07
N ASN A 67 -13.50 16.70 -1.63
CA ASN A 67 -13.16 16.46 -3.02
C ASN A 67 -11.90 17.19 -3.51
N ARG A 68 -10.87 17.28 -2.64
CA ARG A 68 -9.65 18.07 -2.86
C ARG A 68 -8.39 17.25 -2.69
N ILE A 69 -7.33 17.67 -3.40
CA ILE A 69 -5.96 17.33 -3.11
C ILE A 69 -5.27 18.59 -2.59
N HIS A 70 -4.66 18.49 -1.43
CA HIS A 70 -3.90 19.56 -0.82
C HIS A 70 -2.40 19.38 -1.05
N LYS A 71 -1.67 20.50 -1.06
CA LYS A 71 -0.22 20.54 -1.08
C LYS A 71 0.27 21.34 0.13
N TRP A 72 1.15 20.75 0.91
CA TRP A 72 1.95 21.44 1.91
C TRP A 72 3.32 21.75 1.34
N ASP A 73 3.63 23.02 1.12
CA ASP A 73 4.94 23.49 0.74
C ASP A 73 5.83 23.54 1.98
N VAL A 74 6.88 22.71 1.99
CA VAL A 74 7.77 22.58 3.15
C VAL A 74 8.68 23.80 3.30
N SER A 75 9.09 24.41 2.21
CA SER A 75 9.99 25.57 2.21
C SER A 75 9.28 26.85 2.70
N GLU A 76 8.06 27.07 2.22
CA GLU A 76 7.24 28.22 2.58
C GLU A 76 6.36 28.00 3.81
N LYS A 77 6.29 26.75 4.30
CA LYS A 77 5.40 26.33 5.40
C LYS A 77 3.94 26.71 5.14
N LYS A 78 3.49 26.49 3.93
CA LYS A 78 2.20 26.95 3.44
C LYS A 78 1.35 25.81 2.89
N LEU A 79 0.08 25.81 3.30
CA LEU A 79 -0.93 24.93 2.72
C LEU A 79 -1.59 25.60 1.52
N SER A 80 -1.79 24.85 0.44
CA SER A 80 -2.54 25.23 -0.74
C SER A 80 -3.39 24.07 -1.26
N ILE A 81 -4.31 24.37 -2.18
CA ILE A 81 -5.04 23.36 -2.92
C ILE A 81 -4.27 23.08 -4.21
N PHE A 82 -3.93 21.81 -4.44
CA PHE A 82 -3.29 21.35 -5.67
C PHE A 82 -4.34 21.06 -6.75
N ALA A 83 -5.42 20.37 -6.39
CA ALA A 83 -6.52 20.08 -7.30
C ALA A 83 -7.86 20.17 -6.56
N GLU A 84 -8.81 20.88 -7.18
CA GLU A 84 -10.23 20.84 -6.81
C GLU A 84 -10.94 19.77 -7.65
N GLU A 85 -12.11 19.33 -7.18
CA GLU A 85 -12.90 18.29 -7.86
C GLU A 85 -12.11 17.02 -8.17
N SER A 86 -11.36 16.56 -7.16
CA SER A 86 -10.46 15.39 -7.27
C SER A 86 -11.17 14.06 -7.59
N ASN A 87 -12.50 14.06 -7.75
CA ASN A 87 -13.33 12.88 -8.00
C ASN A 87 -13.17 11.79 -6.93
N GLY A 88 -13.11 12.22 -5.67
CA GLY A 88 -12.92 11.33 -4.54
C GLY A 88 -11.55 10.65 -4.58
N ALA A 89 -10.52 11.40 -4.94
CA ALA A 89 -9.15 10.88 -4.88
C ALA A 89 -8.83 10.43 -3.46
N ASN A 90 -8.18 9.27 -3.34
CA ASN A 90 -7.76 8.64 -2.09
C ASN A 90 -6.24 8.49 -2.09
N GLY A 91 -5.68 7.32 -2.40
CA GLY A 91 -4.24 7.11 -2.46
C GLY A 91 -3.56 7.94 -3.55
N LEU A 92 -2.38 8.46 -3.22
CA LEU A 92 -1.52 9.25 -4.09
C LEU A 92 -0.13 8.63 -4.15
N TYR A 93 0.54 8.77 -5.29
CA TYR A 93 1.94 8.37 -5.45
C TYR A 93 2.62 9.20 -6.53
N PHE A 94 3.85 9.66 -6.29
CA PHE A 94 4.63 10.34 -7.31
C PHE A 94 5.38 9.33 -8.19
N ALA A 95 5.22 9.45 -9.49
CA ALA A 95 6.06 8.76 -10.47
C ALA A 95 7.41 9.47 -10.62
N ASP A 96 8.40 8.77 -11.17
CA ASP A 96 9.76 9.30 -11.35
C ASP A 96 9.82 10.54 -12.26
N ASP A 97 8.84 10.70 -13.15
CA ASP A 97 8.71 11.87 -14.03
C ASP A 97 8.05 13.09 -13.34
N GLY A 98 7.74 12.98 -12.05
CA GLY A 98 7.10 14.03 -11.26
C GLY A 98 5.59 14.10 -11.39
N SER A 99 4.97 13.25 -12.20
CA SER A 99 3.50 13.14 -12.27
C SER A 99 2.93 12.58 -10.98
N LEU A 100 1.84 13.17 -10.48
CA LEU A 100 1.13 12.67 -9.31
C LEU A 100 0.04 11.68 -9.75
N TYR A 101 0.19 10.40 -9.39
CA TYR A 101 -0.82 9.39 -9.64
C TYR A 101 -1.82 9.35 -8.50
N ALA A 102 -3.10 9.14 -8.85
CA ALA A 102 -4.19 9.12 -7.87
C ALA A 102 -5.25 8.06 -8.17
N CYS A 103 -5.72 7.41 -7.12
CA CYS A 103 -6.91 6.58 -7.14
C CYS A 103 -8.17 7.45 -7.00
N GLN A 104 -8.91 7.69 -8.08
CA GLN A 104 -10.17 8.44 -8.05
C GLN A 104 -11.36 7.51 -7.81
N GLY A 105 -11.68 7.27 -6.54
CA GLY A 105 -12.70 6.30 -6.13
C GLY A 105 -14.09 6.59 -6.68
N ASN A 106 -14.54 7.85 -6.71
CA ASN A 106 -15.85 8.22 -7.25
C ASN A 106 -15.92 8.11 -8.77
N ALA A 107 -14.82 8.44 -9.47
CA ALA A 107 -14.71 8.29 -10.93
C ALA A 107 -14.35 6.86 -11.37
N LYS A 108 -14.07 5.94 -10.39
CA LYS A 108 -13.72 4.53 -10.63
C LYS A 108 -12.54 4.36 -11.59
N ARG A 109 -11.47 5.10 -11.37
CA ARG A 109 -10.29 5.09 -12.24
C ARG A 109 -9.01 5.44 -11.49
N VAL A 110 -7.88 5.12 -12.08
CA VAL A 110 -6.56 5.62 -11.70
C VAL A 110 -6.12 6.63 -12.74
N VAL A 111 -5.59 7.77 -12.30
CA VAL A 111 -5.17 8.87 -13.18
C VAL A 111 -3.74 9.32 -12.84
N ALA A 112 -3.11 10.02 -13.79
CA ALA A 112 -1.94 10.85 -13.54
C ALA A 112 -2.34 12.32 -13.69
N TYR A 113 -2.01 13.13 -12.70
CA TYR A 113 -2.08 14.59 -12.77
C TYR A 113 -0.79 15.14 -13.41
N THR A 114 -0.91 16.20 -14.18
CA THR A 114 0.23 17.02 -14.58
C THR A 114 0.90 17.63 -13.34
N PRO A 115 2.20 17.99 -13.39
CA PRO A 115 2.91 18.54 -12.22
C PRO A 115 2.29 19.79 -11.61
N ASP A 116 1.56 20.57 -12.41
CA ASP A 116 0.82 21.76 -12.00
C ASP A 116 -0.62 21.49 -11.53
N GLY A 117 -1.10 20.23 -11.66
CA GLY A 117 -2.44 19.83 -11.28
C GLY A 117 -3.54 20.27 -12.24
N SER A 118 -3.21 20.91 -13.36
CA SER A 118 -4.18 21.52 -14.28
C SER A 118 -4.95 20.50 -15.11
N ASP A 119 -4.38 19.32 -15.37
CA ASP A 119 -4.98 18.29 -16.20
C ASP A 119 -4.73 16.88 -15.65
N THR A 120 -5.53 15.93 -16.13
CA THR A 120 -5.41 14.51 -15.78
C THR A 120 -5.49 13.61 -17.00
N SER A 121 -4.59 12.63 -17.05
CA SER A 121 -4.68 11.52 -17.99
C SER A 121 -5.15 10.25 -17.29
N SER A 122 -6.08 9.49 -17.91
CA SER A 122 -6.56 8.23 -17.34
C SER A 122 -5.57 7.11 -17.63
N LEU A 123 -5.04 6.49 -16.57
CA LEU A 123 -4.13 5.35 -16.66
C LEU A 123 -4.92 4.03 -16.77
N ALA A 124 -5.95 3.88 -15.93
CA ALA A 124 -6.80 2.69 -15.92
C ALA A 124 -8.21 3.05 -15.45
N LYS A 125 -9.24 2.47 -16.10
CA LYS A 125 -10.66 2.70 -15.77
C LYS A 125 -11.55 1.47 -15.91
N ARG A 126 -11.03 0.39 -16.46
CA ARG A 126 -11.77 -0.86 -16.68
C ARG A 126 -10.82 -2.06 -16.64
N TYR A 127 -11.38 -3.19 -16.27
CA TYR A 127 -10.79 -4.50 -16.49
C TYR A 127 -11.86 -5.45 -17.03
N ASP A 128 -11.54 -6.24 -18.04
CA ASP A 128 -12.45 -7.18 -18.71
C ASP A 128 -13.82 -6.53 -19.05
N GLY A 129 -13.78 -5.32 -19.61
CA GLY A 129 -14.96 -4.56 -19.97
C GLY A 129 -15.73 -3.91 -18.82
N LYS A 130 -15.47 -4.31 -17.57
CA LYS A 130 -16.16 -3.82 -16.36
C LYS A 130 -15.42 -2.64 -15.73
N LYS A 131 -16.16 -1.70 -15.16
CA LYS A 131 -15.60 -0.58 -14.38
C LYS A 131 -14.98 -1.11 -13.07
N PHE A 132 -13.99 -0.41 -12.55
CA PHE A 132 -13.49 -0.65 -11.20
C PHE A 132 -14.57 -0.39 -10.14
N ASN A 133 -14.35 -0.92 -8.95
CA ASN A 133 -15.24 -0.72 -7.81
C ASN A 133 -15.04 0.67 -7.22
N LYS A 134 -13.95 0.84 -6.49
CA LYS A 134 -13.58 2.10 -5.84
C LYS A 134 -12.07 2.11 -5.59
N PRO A 135 -11.23 2.35 -6.61
CA PRO A 135 -9.78 2.39 -6.43
C PRO A 135 -9.41 3.20 -5.19
N ASN A 136 -8.57 2.61 -4.33
CA ASN A 136 -8.31 3.15 -3.01
C ASN A 136 -6.87 3.63 -2.86
N ASP A 137 -5.89 2.75 -2.93
CA ASP A 137 -4.49 3.10 -2.75
C ASP A 137 -3.62 2.48 -3.85
N LEU A 138 -2.45 3.06 -4.11
CA LEU A 138 -1.58 2.62 -5.19
C LEU A 138 -0.09 2.69 -4.84
N TRP A 139 0.68 1.92 -5.59
CA TRP A 139 2.13 1.91 -5.56
C TRP A 139 2.68 1.75 -6.98
N ILE A 140 3.86 2.33 -7.25
CA ILE A 140 4.55 2.26 -8.55
C ILE A 140 5.87 1.52 -8.38
N ASP A 141 6.12 0.49 -9.19
CA ASP A 141 7.39 -0.22 -9.18
C ASP A 141 8.47 0.51 -10.01
N ALA A 142 9.73 0.07 -9.86
CA ALA A 142 10.87 0.65 -10.56
C ALA A 142 10.82 0.51 -12.10
N LYS A 143 9.86 -0.27 -12.64
CA LYS A 143 9.65 -0.42 -14.09
C LYS A 143 8.47 0.42 -14.58
N GLY A 144 7.84 1.20 -13.70
CA GLY A 144 6.66 2.00 -13.99
C GLY A 144 5.35 1.20 -13.98
N GLY A 145 5.37 -0.02 -13.43
CA GLY A 145 4.16 -0.80 -13.19
C GLY A 145 3.35 -0.19 -12.04
N VAL A 146 2.05 0.03 -12.25
CA VAL A 146 1.14 0.59 -11.25
C VAL A 146 0.32 -0.52 -10.61
N TYR A 147 0.39 -0.62 -9.30
CA TYR A 147 -0.38 -1.56 -8.49
C TYR A 147 -1.38 -0.76 -7.67
N PHE A 148 -2.64 -1.15 -7.66
CA PHE A 148 -3.64 -0.47 -6.86
C PHE A 148 -4.68 -1.43 -6.30
N SER A 149 -5.26 -1.09 -5.18
CA SER A 149 -6.36 -1.80 -4.58
C SER A 149 -7.71 -1.26 -5.10
N ASP A 150 -8.66 -2.16 -5.34
CA ASP A 150 -9.99 -1.82 -5.84
C ASP A 150 -11.10 -2.49 -4.99
N PRO A 151 -11.24 -2.09 -3.71
CA PRO A 151 -12.20 -2.70 -2.80
C PRO A 151 -13.64 -2.38 -3.19
N ASN A 152 -14.54 -3.35 -2.97
CA ASN A 152 -15.98 -3.13 -3.14
C ASN A 152 -16.68 -2.66 -1.85
N TYR A 153 -15.99 -2.69 -0.71
CA TYR A 153 -16.52 -2.34 0.61
C TYR A 153 -17.87 -3.01 0.96
N GLY A 154 -18.12 -4.20 0.41
CA GLY A 154 -19.38 -4.94 0.62
C GLY A 154 -20.58 -4.40 -0.18
N ASN A 155 -20.38 -3.49 -1.10
CA ASN A 155 -21.46 -2.99 -1.96
C ASN A 155 -21.76 -3.99 -3.07
N LYS A 156 -22.96 -4.60 -3.03
CA LYS A 156 -23.42 -5.63 -3.99
C LYS A 156 -23.68 -5.09 -5.41
N GLU A 157 -23.77 -3.77 -5.57
CA GLU A 157 -24.01 -3.12 -6.87
C GLU A 157 -22.72 -2.88 -7.65
N LEU A 158 -21.57 -3.21 -7.07
CA LEU A 158 -20.28 -3.00 -7.74
C LEU A 158 -20.00 -4.10 -8.77
N SER A 159 -19.28 -3.72 -9.82
CA SER A 159 -19.10 -4.55 -11.01
C SER A 159 -18.04 -5.65 -10.86
N GLN A 160 -17.24 -5.62 -9.81
CA GLN A 160 -16.15 -6.56 -9.53
C GLN A 160 -16.34 -7.20 -8.16
N ASP A 161 -16.09 -8.50 -8.05
CA ASP A 161 -16.17 -9.22 -6.79
C ASP A 161 -14.83 -9.11 -6.03
N GLY A 162 -14.91 -8.76 -4.73
CA GLY A 162 -13.77 -8.82 -3.82
C GLY A 162 -12.85 -7.60 -3.85
N MET A 163 -11.73 -7.73 -3.15
CA MET A 163 -10.64 -6.76 -3.11
C MET A 163 -9.57 -7.21 -4.09
N HIS A 164 -9.33 -6.41 -5.11
CA HIS A 164 -8.39 -6.76 -6.18
C HIS A 164 -7.21 -5.79 -6.16
N ALA A 165 -6.00 -6.32 -6.32
CA ALA A 165 -4.83 -5.55 -6.69
C ALA A 165 -4.63 -5.71 -8.19
N THR A 166 -4.53 -4.61 -8.91
CA THR A 166 -4.29 -4.63 -10.35
C THR A 166 -2.92 -4.05 -10.66
N THR A 167 -2.24 -4.66 -11.61
CA THR A 167 -1.03 -4.09 -12.20
C THR A 167 -1.39 -3.43 -13.53
N SER A 168 -0.99 -2.19 -13.73
CA SER A 168 -0.99 -1.55 -15.02
C SER A 168 0.46 -1.32 -15.44
N SER A 169 0.97 -2.12 -16.37
CA SER A 169 2.07 -1.62 -17.20
C SER A 169 1.46 -0.67 -18.24
N ARG A 170 2.22 0.29 -18.77
CA ARG A 170 1.76 1.23 -19.83
C ARG A 170 1.05 0.56 -21.02
N ALA A 171 1.02 -0.75 -21.11
CA ALA A 171 0.48 -1.53 -22.22
C ALA A 171 -0.73 -2.43 -21.88
N ALA A 172 -0.96 -2.82 -20.63
CA ALA A 172 -2.10 -3.68 -20.29
C ALA A 172 -2.42 -3.66 -18.79
N VAL A 173 -3.70 -3.64 -18.44
CA VAL A 173 -4.17 -3.91 -17.07
C VAL A 173 -4.21 -5.42 -16.91
N THR A 174 -3.36 -5.96 -16.03
CA THR A 174 -3.31 -7.39 -15.70
C THR A 174 -3.82 -7.58 -14.28
N TRP A 175 -4.72 -8.55 -14.06
CA TRP A 175 -5.19 -8.89 -12.72
C TRP A 175 -4.19 -9.76 -11.97
N CYS A 176 -3.94 -9.41 -10.72
CA CYS A 176 -3.37 -10.32 -9.75
C CYS A 176 -4.40 -10.55 -8.64
N GLU A 177 -5.03 -11.72 -8.63
CA GLU A 177 -5.94 -12.11 -7.55
C GLU A 177 -5.11 -12.48 -6.32
N TRP A 178 -5.09 -11.61 -5.32
CA TRP A 178 -4.55 -11.96 -4.01
C TRP A 178 -5.56 -12.85 -3.30
N ARG A 179 -5.39 -14.17 -3.44
CA ARG A 179 -6.02 -15.10 -2.50
C ARG A 179 -5.25 -15.00 -1.19
N MET A 180 -5.82 -14.37 -0.18
CA MET A 180 -5.40 -14.67 1.17
C MET A 180 -5.57 -16.17 1.37
N ALA A 181 -4.48 -16.89 1.51
CA ALA A 181 -4.51 -18.28 1.94
C ALA A 181 -5.06 -18.29 3.37
N SER A 182 -6.37 -18.45 3.50
CA SER A 182 -7.04 -18.76 4.77
C SER A 182 -6.72 -20.20 5.14
N ARG A 183 -5.48 -20.45 5.55
CA ARG A 183 -5.11 -21.61 6.36
C ARG A 183 -4.15 -21.15 7.43
N LEU A 184 -4.71 -20.67 8.53
CA LEU A 184 -4.03 -20.84 9.79
C LEU A 184 -3.99 -22.34 10.06
N PRO A 185 -2.81 -22.93 10.36
CA PRO A 185 -2.79 -24.30 10.82
C PRO A 185 -3.59 -24.34 12.12
N THR A 186 -4.60 -25.18 12.15
CA THR A 186 -5.23 -25.62 13.41
C THR A 186 -4.17 -26.28 14.25
N VAL A 187 -3.89 -25.70 15.40
CA VAL A 187 -3.10 -26.30 16.50
C VAL A 187 -3.93 -27.41 17.13
#